data_21d5522130173dab672073f316bb98f0
#
_entry.id   21d5522130173dab672073f316bb98f0
#
_cell.length_a   1.000
_cell.length_b   1.000
_cell.length_c   1.000
_cell.angle_alpha   90.00
_cell.angle_beta   90.00
_cell.angle_gamma   90.00
#
_symmetry.space_group_name_H-M   'P 1'
#
loop_
_entity.id
_entity.type
_entity.pdbx_description
1 polymer ?
#
loop_
_entity_poly.entity_id
_entity_poly.type
_entity_poly.pdbx_seq_one_letter_code
_entity_poly.pdbx_strand_id
1 'polypeptide(L)'
;MKFGRFQHQSRSFFGLVEGEQVIELDGSPFTSYKPTSNAYLLSSLKTLIPCEPRNFYCAGLNYAAHIEWGAKRKGVAPKYPEKADVGYRSFNALCATDEAIVIPADASDMVQFEGELVAVVGKTARNLTEENALSCILGYTLGNDVSERNWQKSDRTLWRAKNCDTWKPMGPFITTGLDPMNLDVEIHMNGKRVAGYNTSKMLFSAQRYIAEITRYMTLHPGDVIWLGTDDATEPNLQHGDVCEIIQKDIGTLRSPVVREK
;
A
#
# COMPACT_ATOMS: atom_id res chain seq x y z
N MET A 1 -1.30 2.55 18.28
CA MET A 1 -1.67 3.93 17.93
C MET A 1 -1.96 3.99 16.45
N LYS A 2 -2.84 4.91 16.04
CA LYS A 2 -3.22 5.09 14.63
C LYS A 2 -2.93 6.53 14.22
N PHE A 3 -2.01 6.73 13.29
CA PHE A 3 -1.60 8.03 12.78
C PHE A 3 -2.19 8.28 11.41
N GLY A 4 -2.72 9.47 11.18
CA GLY A 4 -3.12 9.95 9.87
C GLY A 4 -2.45 11.27 9.53
N ARG A 5 -2.44 11.60 8.24
CA ARG A 5 -2.09 12.92 7.74
C ARG A 5 -3.34 13.55 7.15
N PHE A 6 -3.65 14.75 7.56
CA PHE A 6 -4.93 15.40 7.28
C PHE A 6 -4.74 16.79 6.73
N GLN A 7 -5.75 17.25 5.98
CA GLN A 7 -5.88 18.64 5.59
C GLN A 7 -7.19 19.20 6.18
N HIS A 8 -7.04 20.32 6.87
CA HIS A 8 -8.15 21.17 7.30
C HIS A 8 -7.97 22.56 6.72
N GLN A 9 -8.91 22.99 5.88
CA GLN A 9 -8.78 24.22 5.07
C GLN A 9 -7.48 24.17 4.21
N SER A 10 -6.56 25.12 4.38
CA SER A 10 -5.28 25.18 3.64
C SER A 10 -4.09 24.55 4.38
N ARG A 11 -4.29 24.04 5.59
CA ARG A 11 -3.20 23.53 6.44
C ARG A 11 -3.24 22.00 6.51
N SER A 12 -2.07 21.36 6.36
CA SER A 12 -1.90 19.92 6.59
C SER A 12 -1.19 19.67 7.92
N PHE A 13 -1.53 18.57 8.58
CA PHE A 13 -0.97 18.16 9.87
C PHE A 13 -1.05 16.64 10.07
N PHE A 14 -0.26 16.12 10.99
CA PHE A 14 -0.41 14.76 11.48
C PHE A 14 -1.37 14.72 12.67
N GLY A 15 -2.14 13.64 12.79
CA GLY A 15 -3.08 13.46 13.89
C GLY A 15 -3.11 12.02 14.38
N LEU A 16 -3.48 11.85 15.66
CA LEU A 16 -3.87 10.57 16.24
C LEU A 16 -5.36 10.35 15.99
N VAL A 17 -5.69 9.18 15.43
CA VAL A 17 -7.08 8.78 15.17
C VAL A 17 -7.60 7.95 16.33
N GLU A 18 -8.62 8.45 17.01
CA GLU A 18 -9.30 7.82 18.16
C GLU A 18 -10.81 7.76 17.88
N GLY A 19 -11.25 6.60 17.34
CA GLY A 19 -12.62 6.45 16.85
C GLY A 19 -12.93 7.43 15.72
N GLU A 20 -13.92 8.29 15.91
CA GLU A 20 -14.33 9.31 14.94
C GLU A 20 -13.62 10.67 15.13
N GLN A 21 -12.69 10.75 16.07
CA GLN A 21 -11.94 11.95 16.35
C GLN A 21 -10.50 11.85 15.88
N VAL A 22 -9.94 13.00 15.55
CA VAL A 22 -8.53 13.20 15.22
C VAL A 22 -7.96 14.25 16.16
N ILE A 23 -6.99 13.87 16.96
CA ILE A 23 -6.22 14.78 17.83
C ILE A 23 -5.02 15.26 17.02
N GLU A 24 -4.92 16.57 16.79
CA GLU A 24 -3.80 17.16 16.05
C GLU A 24 -2.49 16.97 16.79
N LEU A 25 -1.42 16.69 16.07
CA LEU A 25 -0.06 16.60 16.59
C LEU A 25 0.74 17.84 16.23
N ASP A 26 1.44 18.38 17.23
CA ASP A 26 2.57 19.27 17.00
C ASP A 26 3.80 18.39 16.72
N GLY A 27 4.31 18.44 15.49
CA GLY A 27 5.38 17.59 14.99
C GLY A 27 4.92 16.43 14.12
N SER A 28 5.73 15.36 14.07
CA SER A 28 5.56 14.25 13.14
C SER A 28 5.83 12.89 13.81
N PRO A 29 5.07 11.83 13.50
CA PRO A 29 5.34 10.47 13.99
C PRO A 29 6.71 9.92 13.54
N PHE A 30 7.33 10.54 12.54
CA PHE A 30 8.65 10.16 12.02
C PHE A 30 9.83 10.81 12.76
N THR A 31 9.57 11.77 13.62
CA THR A 31 10.60 12.48 14.42
C THR A 31 10.20 12.53 15.88
N SER A 32 9.55 13.60 16.29
CA SER A 32 8.94 13.78 17.60
C SER A 32 7.61 14.49 17.46
N TYR A 33 6.68 14.19 18.33
CA TYR A 33 5.37 14.82 18.33
C TYR A 33 4.83 14.98 19.75
N LYS A 34 3.89 15.91 19.90
CA LYS A 34 3.06 16.07 21.09
C LYS A 34 1.61 16.25 20.66
N PRO A 35 0.64 15.58 21.31
CA PRO A 35 -0.76 15.90 21.09
C PRO A 35 -1.04 17.36 21.49
N THR A 36 -1.81 18.06 20.66
CA THR A 36 -2.31 19.41 20.99
C THR A 36 -3.69 19.33 21.64
N SER A 37 -4.26 20.45 21.99
CA SER A 37 -5.67 20.55 22.44
C SER A 37 -6.69 20.57 21.31
N ASN A 38 -6.24 20.60 20.06
CA ASN A 38 -7.13 20.64 18.90
C ASN A 38 -7.61 19.23 18.54
N ALA A 39 -8.92 19.07 18.51
CA ALA A 39 -9.56 17.82 18.08
C ALA A 39 -10.59 18.14 16.97
N TYR A 40 -10.67 17.26 15.98
CA TYR A 40 -11.55 17.39 14.84
C TYR A 40 -12.37 16.11 14.65
N LEU A 41 -13.56 16.21 14.08
CA LEU A 41 -14.25 15.05 13.54
C LEU A 41 -13.50 14.54 12.29
N LEU A 42 -13.23 13.26 12.22
CA LEU A 42 -12.55 12.65 11.08
C LEU A 42 -13.28 12.98 9.76
N SER A 43 -14.61 12.95 9.76
CA SER A 43 -15.46 13.27 8.61
C SER A 43 -15.36 14.73 8.12
N SER A 44 -14.81 15.63 8.94
CA SER A 44 -14.61 17.05 8.56
C SER A 44 -13.24 17.32 7.95
N LEU A 45 -12.39 16.31 7.85
CA LEU A 45 -11.01 16.42 7.36
C LEU A 45 -10.85 15.73 6.00
N LYS A 46 -10.02 16.29 5.13
CA LYS A 46 -9.50 15.53 3.99
C LYS A 46 -8.34 14.66 4.49
N THR A 47 -8.47 13.33 4.35
CA THR A 47 -7.37 12.40 4.61
C THR A 47 -6.38 12.46 3.44
N LEU A 48 -5.11 12.62 3.74
CA LEU A 48 -4.00 12.64 2.79
C LEU A 48 -3.27 11.29 2.82
N ILE A 49 -2.36 11.05 1.85
CA ILE A 49 -1.42 9.93 1.96
C ILE A 49 -0.70 10.03 3.32
N PRO A 50 -0.57 8.91 4.05
CA PRO A 50 -0.08 8.97 5.44
C PRO A 50 1.39 9.36 5.57
N CYS A 51 2.18 9.22 4.50
CA CYS A 51 3.55 9.72 4.40
C CYS A 51 3.92 9.99 2.94
N GLU A 52 4.96 10.82 2.75
CA GLU A 52 5.57 11.11 1.46
C GLU A 52 6.94 10.42 1.42
N PRO A 53 7.03 9.20 0.82
CA PRO A 53 8.25 8.42 0.88
C PRO A 53 9.37 9.04 0.01
N ARG A 54 10.63 8.88 0.44
CA ARG A 54 11.79 9.14 -0.42
C ARG A 54 12.07 7.97 -1.34
N ASN A 55 11.83 6.74 -0.83
CA ASN A 55 11.98 5.51 -1.58
C ASN A 55 10.69 4.70 -1.47
N PHE A 56 10.24 4.21 -2.61
CA PHE A 56 9.05 3.39 -2.72
C PHE A 56 9.45 2.00 -3.20
N TYR A 57 9.69 1.10 -2.24
CA TYR A 57 10.01 -0.30 -2.51
C TYR A 57 8.74 -1.13 -2.63
N CYS A 58 8.78 -2.18 -3.43
CA CYS A 58 7.70 -3.14 -3.56
C CYS A 58 8.22 -4.56 -3.74
N ALA A 59 7.47 -5.53 -3.26
CA ALA A 59 7.69 -6.94 -3.55
C ALA A 59 7.37 -7.24 -5.03
N GLY A 60 8.14 -8.09 -5.65
CA GLY A 60 7.84 -8.61 -6.98
C GLY A 60 6.73 -9.65 -6.89
N LEU A 61 7.06 -10.89 -6.55
CA LEU A 61 6.11 -11.99 -6.35
C LEU A 61 6.29 -12.53 -4.93
N ASN A 62 5.25 -12.42 -4.11
CA ASN A 62 5.36 -12.78 -2.69
C ASN A 62 4.24 -13.71 -2.18
N TYR A 63 3.37 -14.20 -3.06
CA TYR A 63 2.29 -15.10 -2.67
C TYR A 63 2.12 -16.23 -3.70
N ALA A 64 1.99 -17.45 -3.20
CA ALA A 64 1.93 -18.64 -4.05
C ALA A 64 0.70 -18.65 -4.96
N ALA A 65 -0.49 -18.36 -4.42
CA ALA A 65 -1.72 -18.39 -5.21
C ALA A 65 -1.71 -17.37 -6.35
N HIS A 66 -1.13 -16.18 -6.13
CA HIS A 66 -0.96 -15.17 -7.19
C HIS A 66 -0.01 -15.66 -8.30
N ILE A 67 1.09 -16.33 -7.94
CA ILE A 67 2.04 -16.93 -8.91
C ILE A 67 1.35 -18.03 -9.73
N GLU A 68 0.63 -18.91 -9.08
CA GLU A 68 -0.09 -20.02 -9.70
C GLU A 68 -1.18 -19.52 -10.67
N TRP A 69 -1.94 -18.51 -10.25
CA TRP A 69 -2.92 -17.85 -11.10
C TRP A 69 -2.26 -17.25 -12.37
N GLY A 70 -1.17 -16.51 -12.21
CA GLY A 70 -0.44 -15.92 -13.32
C GLY A 70 0.16 -16.97 -14.27
N ALA A 71 0.66 -18.08 -13.74
CA ALA A 71 1.19 -19.21 -14.50
C ALA A 71 0.09 -19.92 -15.30
N LYS A 72 -1.07 -20.18 -14.66
CA LYS A 72 -2.25 -20.80 -15.30
C LYS A 72 -2.72 -19.96 -16.50
N ARG A 73 -2.81 -18.64 -16.35
CA ARG A 73 -3.18 -17.74 -17.45
C ARG A 73 -2.23 -17.77 -18.65
N LYS A 74 -0.93 -18.01 -18.40
CA LYS A 74 0.11 -18.11 -19.42
C LYS A 74 0.24 -19.53 -20.00
N GLY A 75 -0.45 -20.52 -19.44
CA GLY A 75 -0.32 -21.93 -19.80
C GLY A 75 1.06 -22.52 -19.50
N VAL A 76 1.73 -22.05 -18.45
CA VAL A 76 3.07 -22.50 -18.04
C VAL A 76 3.04 -23.03 -16.60
N ALA A 77 4.06 -23.79 -16.21
CA ALA A 77 4.23 -24.18 -14.82
C ALA A 77 4.56 -22.98 -13.94
N PRO A 78 4.05 -22.92 -12.69
CA PRO A 78 4.40 -21.85 -11.76
C PRO A 78 5.89 -21.89 -11.41
N LYS A 79 6.54 -20.73 -11.42
CA LYS A 79 7.95 -20.57 -11.02
C LYS A 79 8.01 -19.65 -9.81
N TYR A 80 8.37 -20.22 -8.67
CA TYR A 80 8.51 -19.48 -7.43
C TYR A 80 9.86 -18.77 -7.36
N PRO A 81 9.94 -17.55 -6.80
CA PRO A 81 11.20 -16.86 -6.60
C PRO A 81 12.05 -17.58 -5.54
N GLU A 82 13.36 -17.65 -5.75
CA GLU A 82 14.31 -18.25 -4.80
C GLU A 82 14.72 -17.27 -3.67
N LYS A 83 14.48 -15.98 -3.87
CA LYS A 83 14.80 -14.90 -2.92
C LYS A 83 13.76 -13.79 -3.01
N ALA A 84 13.68 -12.97 -1.98
CA ALA A 84 12.89 -11.76 -1.98
C ALA A 84 13.32 -10.86 -3.14
N ASP A 85 12.40 -10.59 -4.06
CA ASP A 85 12.62 -9.73 -5.23
C ASP A 85 12.07 -8.35 -4.94
N VAL A 86 12.92 -7.33 -5.04
CA VAL A 86 12.61 -5.95 -4.68
C VAL A 86 12.55 -5.09 -5.93
N GLY A 87 11.40 -4.50 -6.17
CA GLY A 87 11.18 -3.51 -7.21
C GLY A 87 10.93 -2.12 -6.64
N TYR A 88 10.64 -1.19 -7.54
CA TYR A 88 10.31 0.19 -7.24
C TYR A 88 8.98 0.59 -7.86
N ARG A 89 8.33 1.60 -7.25
CA ARG A 89 7.21 2.30 -7.83
C ARG A 89 7.50 3.79 -7.86
N SER A 90 6.81 4.51 -8.71
CA SER A 90 6.98 5.94 -8.87
C SER A 90 6.08 6.74 -7.93
N PHE A 91 6.59 7.85 -7.41
CA PHE A 91 5.85 8.71 -6.46
C PHE A 91 4.65 9.43 -7.09
N ASN A 92 4.71 9.74 -8.40
CA ASN A 92 3.58 10.35 -9.10
C ASN A 92 2.32 9.48 -9.08
N ALA A 93 2.49 8.18 -8.94
CA ALA A 93 1.38 7.24 -8.89
C ALA A 93 0.64 7.24 -7.55
N LEU A 94 1.21 7.81 -6.47
CA LEU A 94 0.58 7.87 -5.15
C LEU A 94 -0.65 8.77 -5.16
N CYS A 95 -1.72 8.29 -4.53
CA CYS A 95 -2.90 9.08 -4.20
C CYS A 95 -3.49 8.64 -2.85
N ALA A 96 -4.31 9.49 -2.26
CA ALA A 96 -4.90 9.25 -0.95
C ALA A 96 -6.21 8.44 -1.04
N THR A 97 -6.73 8.02 0.11
CA THR A 97 -8.10 7.50 0.20
C THR A 97 -9.08 8.55 -0.32
N ASP A 98 -10.16 8.10 -0.96
CA ASP A 98 -11.19 8.90 -1.62
C ASP A 98 -10.72 9.71 -2.85
N GLU A 99 -9.45 9.64 -3.22
CA GLU A 99 -8.97 10.12 -4.51
C GLU A 99 -9.18 9.03 -5.59
N ALA A 100 -9.52 9.47 -6.81
CA ALA A 100 -9.88 8.54 -7.87
C ALA A 100 -8.66 7.84 -8.48
N ILE A 101 -8.78 6.53 -8.74
CA ILE A 101 -7.92 5.83 -9.68
C ILE A 101 -8.35 6.27 -11.09
N VAL A 102 -7.47 6.96 -11.81
CA VAL A 102 -7.73 7.42 -13.18
C VAL A 102 -7.12 6.44 -14.17
N ILE A 103 -7.97 5.75 -14.94
CA ILE A 103 -7.55 4.81 -15.97
C ILE A 103 -7.35 5.59 -17.27
N PRO A 104 -6.13 5.59 -17.87
CA PRO A 104 -5.87 6.25 -19.15
C PRO A 104 -6.77 5.75 -20.27
N ALA A 105 -7.09 6.61 -21.24
CA ALA A 105 -8.00 6.31 -22.34
C ALA A 105 -7.52 5.12 -23.19
N ASP A 106 -6.19 4.95 -23.36
CA ASP A 106 -5.56 3.87 -24.15
C ASP A 106 -5.31 2.59 -23.33
N ALA A 107 -5.64 2.57 -22.05
CA ALA A 107 -5.54 1.36 -21.24
C ALA A 107 -6.59 0.33 -21.67
N SER A 108 -6.21 -0.96 -21.69
CA SER A 108 -7.15 -2.03 -21.99
C SER A 108 -8.15 -2.23 -20.82
N ASP A 109 -9.10 -3.16 -21.01
CA ASP A 109 -10.04 -3.56 -19.94
C ASP A 109 -9.41 -4.47 -18.87
N MET A 110 -8.10 -4.72 -18.98
CA MET A 110 -7.36 -5.60 -18.06
C MET A 110 -6.65 -4.79 -16.94
N VAL A 111 -7.27 -3.73 -16.47
CA VAL A 111 -6.79 -2.96 -15.30
C VAL A 111 -7.32 -3.63 -14.04
N GLN A 112 -6.42 -4.02 -13.15
CA GLN A 112 -6.74 -4.82 -11.97
C GLN A 112 -6.18 -4.18 -10.69
N PHE A 113 -6.89 -4.40 -9.59
CA PHE A 113 -6.41 -4.05 -8.25
C PHE A 113 -5.39 -5.07 -7.74
N GLU A 114 -4.55 -4.65 -6.83
CA GLU A 114 -3.68 -5.48 -6.00
C GLU A 114 -3.66 -4.88 -4.59
N GLY A 115 -4.56 -5.36 -3.71
CA GLY A 115 -4.59 -4.90 -2.32
C GLY A 115 -3.40 -5.44 -1.55
N GLU A 116 -2.64 -4.57 -0.89
CA GLU A 116 -1.37 -4.90 -0.24
C GLU A 116 -1.28 -4.35 1.19
N LEU A 117 -0.57 -5.09 2.05
CA LEU A 117 -0.03 -4.53 3.28
C LEU A 117 1.23 -3.72 2.95
N VAL A 118 1.35 -2.54 3.52
CA VAL A 118 2.48 -1.62 3.32
C VAL A 118 3.18 -1.36 4.65
N ALA A 119 4.45 -1.72 4.76
CA ALA A 119 5.29 -1.37 5.90
C ALA A 119 5.83 0.05 5.73
N VAL A 120 5.69 0.88 6.79
CA VAL A 120 6.15 2.27 6.81
C VAL A 120 7.36 2.38 7.74
N VAL A 121 8.48 2.83 7.20
CA VAL A 121 9.73 3.00 7.94
C VAL A 121 9.63 4.18 8.89
N GLY A 122 10.01 3.99 10.15
CA GLY A 122 9.99 5.02 11.19
C GLY A 122 11.38 5.50 11.61
N LYS A 123 12.43 4.72 11.30
CA LYS A 123 13.80 5.05 11.71
C LYS A 123 14.79 4.73 10.61
N THR A 124 15.84 5.54 10.49
CA THR A 124 16.96 5.24 9.58
C THR A 124 17.59 3.90 9.94
N ALA A 125 17.75 3.02 8.96
CA ALA A 125 18.24 1.68 9.16
C ALA A 125 19.13 1.20 8.02
N ARG A 126 20.13 0.40 8.38
CA ARG A 126 21.09 -0.22 7.47
C ARG A 126 21.62 -1.53 8.08
N ASN A 127 21.86 -2.55 7.26
CA ASN A 127 22.42 -3.84 7.66
C ASN A 127 21.63 -4.54 8.79
N LEU A 128 20.29 -4.53 8.70
CA LEU A 128 19.44 -5.26 9.63
C LEU A 128 19.44 -6.77 9.30
N THR A 129 19.24 -7.59 10.34
CA THR A 129 18.93 -9.02 10.21
C THR A 129 17.42 -9.23 10.30
N GLU A 130 16.94 -10.44 9.98
CA GLU A 130 15.50 -10.73 10.10
C GLU A 130 15.00 -10.60 11.54
N GLU A 131 15.84 -10.94 12.55
CA GLU A 131 15.47 -10.87 13.96
C GLU A 131 15.24 -9.43 14.44
N ASN A 132 15.92 -8.45 13.86
CA ASN A 132 15.81 -7.05 14.28
C ASN A 132 15.16 -6.13 13.22
N ALA A 133 14.76 -6.68 12.08
CA ALA A 133 14.24 -5.93 10.93
C ALA A 133 13.07 -5.00 11.28
N LEU A 134 12.12 -5.47 12.09
CA LEU A 134 10.94 -4.69 12.45
C LEU A 134 11.24 -3.49 13.37
N SER A 135 12.45 -3.41 13.94
CA SER A 135 12.84 -2.31 14.82
C SER A 135 12.87 -0.94 14.16
N CYS A 136 12.95 -0.90 12.82
CA CYS A 136 12.92 0.34 12.04
C CYS A 136 11.51 0.72 11.55
N ILE A 137 10.51 -0.13 11.74
CA ILE A 137 9.16 0.10 11.24
C ILE A 137 8.35 0.93 12.24
N LEU A 138 7.69 1.97 11.76
CA LEU A 138 6.73 2.77 12.52
C LEU A 138 5.41 2.01 12.67
N GLY A 139 4.94 1.43 11.59
CA GLY A 139 3.66 0.73 11.53
C GLY A 139 3.32 0.31 10.09
N TYR A 140 2.05 0.00 9.89
CA TYR A 140 1.55 -0.54 8.62
C TYR A 140 0.37 0.27 8.13
N THR A 141 0.25 0.37 6.81
CA THR A 141 -0.88 0.96 6.09
C THR A 141 -1.30 0.04 4.95
N LEU A 142 -2.29 0.44 4.16
CA LEU A 142 -2.78 -0.32 3.01
C LEU A 142 -2.35 0.36 1.71
N GLY A 143 -2.25 -0.43 0.66
CA GLY A 143 -1.97 0.03 -0.68
C GLY A 143 -2.78 -0.73 -1.73
N ASN A 144 -2.92 -0.13 -2.90
CA ASN A 144 -3.50 -0.79 -4.07
C ASN A 144 -2.53 -0.64 -5.26
N ASP A 145 -1.78 -1.71 -5.58
CA ASP A 145 -0.79 -1.74 -6.68
C ASP A 145 -1.48 -1.97 -8.04
N VAL A 146 -2.36 -1.02 -8.43
CA VAL A 146 -3.13 -1.08 -9.67
C VAL A 146 -2.23 -1.40 -10.86
N SER A 147 -2.67 -2.36 -11.68
CA SER A 147 -1.86 -2.96 -12.74
C SER A 147 -2.64 -3.14 -14.03
N GLU A 148 -2.12 -2.66 -15.15
CA GLU A 148 -2.62 -2.98 -16.47
C GLU A 148 -1.89 -4.22 -17.00
N ARG A 149 -2.63 -5.33 -17.15
CA ARG A 149 -2.05 -6.66 -17.40
C ARG A 149 -1.54 -6.88 -18.82
N ASN A 150 -2.05 -6.14 -19.80
CA ASN A 150 -1.56 -6.24 -21.16
C ASN A 150 -0.27 -5.42 -21.35
N TRP A 151 -0.19 -4.22 -20.76
CA TRP A 151 1.06 -3.45 -20.76
C TRP A 151 2.17 -4.17 -19.98
N GLN A 152 1.82 -4.85 -18.90
CA GLN A 152 2.76 -5.64 -18.10
C GLN A 152 3.53 -6.69 -18.91
N LYS A 153 2.98 -7.16 -20.04
CA LYS A 153 3.64 -8.14 -20.93
C LYS A 153 4.80 -7.53 -21.71
N SER A 154 4.76 -6.24 -22.00
CA SER A 154 5.72 -5.52 -22.86
C SER A 154 6.56 -4.48 -22.11
N ASP A 155 6.07 -3.94 -21.00
CA ASP A 155 6.79 -2.96 -20.19
C ASP A 155 7.86 -3.64 -19.33
N ARG A 156 9.08 -3.69 -19.84
CA ARG A 156 10.21 -4.36 -19.17
C ARG A 156 10.42 -3.91 -17.71
N THR A 157 10.22 -2.63 -17.42
CA THR A 157 10.39 -2.03 -16.08
C THR A 157 9.06 -1.77 -15.39
N LEU A 158 7.94 -2.18 -15.99
CA LEU A 158 6.57 -1.92 -15.52
C LEU A 158 6.27 -0.42 -15.35
N TRP A 159 6.99 0.46 -16.08
CA TRP A 159 6.91 1.90 -15.86
C TRP A 159 5.49 2.44 -16.08
N ARG A 160 4.83 2.03 -17.16
CA ARG A 160 3.46 2.40 -17.48
C ARG A 160 2.46 1.46 -16.81
N ALA A 161 2.72 0.15 -16.94
CA ALA A 161 1.80 -0.89 -16.47
C ALA A 161 1.44 -0.77 -14.98
N LYS A 162 2.28 -0.13 -14.18
CA LYS A 162 2.11 0.01 -12.73
C LYS A 162 2.33 1.42 -12.17
N ASN A 163 2.63 2.45 -12.97
CA ASN A 163 3.01 3.75 -12.43
C ASN A 163 2.32 4.94 -13.12
N CYS A 164 1.14 4.73 -13.72
CA CYS A 164 0.29 5.85 -14.11
C CYS A 164 -0.08 6.67 -12.87
N ASP A 165 -0.33 7.96 -13.07
CA ASP A 165 -0.78 8.84 -12.01
C ASP A 165 -2.00 8.25 -11.31
N THR A 166 -2.08 8.37 -9.99
CA THR A 166 -3.16 7.85 -9.12
C THR A 166 -3.26 6.32 -9.00
N TRP A 167 -2.35 5.53 -9.58
CA TRP A 167 -2.43 4.08 -9.57
C TRP A 167 -1.85 3.41 -8.32
N LYS A 168 -1.43 4.21 -7.35
CA LYS A 168 -0.93 3.73 -6.06
C LYS A 168 -1.66 4.41 -4.90
N PRO A 169 -3.00 4.16 -4.78
CA PRO A 169 -3.69 4.56 -3.57
C PRO A 169 -2.97 4.00 -2.35
N MET A 170 -2.72 4.84 -1.33
CA MET A 170 -2.06 4.45 -0.09
C MET A 170 -2.69 5.13 1.12
N GLY A 171 -3.04 4.35 2.13
CA GLY A 171 -3.67 4.85 3.35
C GLY A 171 -4.65 3.85 3.97
N PRO A 172 -5.64 4.30 4.75
CA PRO A 172 -5.86 5.70 5.16
C PRO A 172 -4.92 6.13 6.28
N PHE A 173 -4.46 5.20 7.16
CA PHE A 173 -3.71 5.50 8.38
C PHE A 173 -2.51 4.57 8.51
N ILE A 174 -1.54 4.98 9.35
CA ILE A 174 -0.45 4.12 9.81
C ILE A 174 -0.82 3.59 11.19
N THR A 175 -0.96 2.28 11.34
CA THR A 175 -1.24 1.63 12.63
C THR A 175 0.01 0.94 13.16
N THR A 176 0.39 1.27 14.39
CA THR A 176 1.56 0.71 15.06
C THR A 176 1.21 -0.56 15.84
N GLY A 177 2.20 -1.42 16.08
CA GLY A 177 2.07 -2.58 16.97
C GLY A 177 1.30 -3.76 16.38
N LEU A 178 1.13 -3.81 15.06
CA LEU A 178 0.55 -4.95 14.37
C LEU A 178 1.62 -6.01 14.08
N ASP A 179 1.22 -7.27 14.08
CA ASP A 179 2.05 -8.36 13.55
C ASP A 179 1.84 -8.43 12.02
N PRO A 180 2.85 -8.08 11.20
CA PRO A 180 2.70 -8.07 9.75
C PRO A 180 2.47 -9.45 9.15
N MET A 181 2.71 -10.52 9.91
CA MET A 181 2.58 -11.89 9.44
C MET A 181 1.24 -12.55 9.82
N ASN A 182 0.30 -11.79 10.38
CA ASN A 182 -1.01 -12.32 10.74
C ASN A 182 -2.12 -11.27 10.65
N LEU A 183 -2.30 -10.70 9.45
CA LEU A 183 -3.33 -9.71 9.17
C LEU A 183 -4.23 -10.20 8.04
N ASP A 184 -5.54 -10.18 8.26
CA ASP A 184 -6.51 -10.41 7.21
C ASP A 184 -6.70 -9.11 6.41
N VAL A 185 -6.50 -9.20 5.10
CA VAL A 185 -6.76 -8.13 4.13
C VAL A 185 -7.93 -8.55 3.26
N GLU A 186 -8.93 -7.69 3.16
CA GLU A 186 -10.09 -7.91 2.30
C GLU A 186 -10.13 -6.88 1.19
N ILE A 187 -10.62 -7.29 0.03
CA ILE A 187 -10.85 -6.41 -1.10
C ILE A 187 -12.33 -6.44 -1.44
N HIS A 188 -12.92 -5.25 -1.48
CA HIS A 188 -14.31 -5.07 -1.84
C HIS A 188 -14.43 -4.26 -3.14
N MET A 189 -15.38 -4.62 -3.96
CA MET A 189 -15.77 -3.87 -5.15
C MET A 189 -17.25 -3.54 -5.06
N ASN A 190 -17.55 -2.24 -5.08
CA ASN A 190 -18.93 -1.74 -4.97
C ASN A 190 -19.66 -2.28 -3.72
N GLY A 191 -18.96 -2.31 -2.59
CA GLY A 191 -19.45 -2.79 -1.29
C GLY A 191 -19.57 -4.31 -1.16
N LYS A 192 -19.11 -5.10 -2.14
CA LYS A 192 -19.10 -6.56 -2.08
C LYS A 192 -17.67 -7.09 -1.98
N ARG A 193 -17.42 -8.01 -1.06
CA ARG A 193 -16.14 -8.70 -0.99
C ARG A 193 -15.92 -9.52 -2.27
N VAL A 194 -14.81 -9.30 -2.94
CA VAL A 194 -14.40 -10.00 -4.16
C VAL A 194 -13.15 -10.82 -3.97
N ALA A 195 -12.29 -10.44 -3.01
CA ALA A 195 -11.03 -11.14 -2.71
C ALA A 195 -10.67 -10.97 -1.23
N GLY A 196 -9.65 -11.67 -0.77
CA GLY A 196 -9.08 -11.50 0.56
C GLY A 196 -8.10 -12.61 0.92
N TYR A 197 -7.14 -12.26 1.75
CA TYR A 197 -6.06 -13.16 2.15
C TYR A 197 -5.55 -12.81 3.56
N ASN A 198 -4.80 -13.74 4.14
CA ASN A 198 -4.03 -13.48 5.35
C ASN A 198 -2.54 -13.34 5.01
N THR A 199 -1.88 -12.35 5.58
CA THR A 199 -0.47 -12.05 5.33
C THR A 199 0.49 -13.15 5.75
N SER A 200 0.06 -14.12 6.56
CA SER A 200 0.85 -15.32 6.90
C SER A 200 1.20 -16.19 5.70
N LYS A 201 0.52 -15.98 4.55
CA LYS A 201 0.80 -16.69 3.29
C LYS A 201 1.93 -16.11 2.46
N MET A 202 2.59 -15.04 2.93
CA MET A 202 3.79 -14.49 2.28
C MET A 202 4.86 -15.57 2.13
N LEU A 203 5.46 -15.66 0.94
CA LEU A 203 6.62 -16.53 0.69
C LEU A 203 7.86 -16.03 1.41
N PHE A 204 8.03 -14.72 1.44
CA PHE A 204 9.08 -14.03 2.19
C PHE A 204 8.44 -13.04 3.14
N SER A 205 8.78 -13.16 4.41
CA SER A 205 8.25 -12.30 5.47
C SER A 205 8.61 -10.82 5.27
N ALA A 206 7.88 -9.94 5.94
CA ALA A 206 8.22 -8.52 6.01
C ALA A 206 9.66 -8.33 6.52
N GLN A 207 10.07 -9.12 7.52
CA GLN A 207 11.42 -9.13 8.08
C GLN A 207 12.46 -9.45 7.01
N ARG A 208 12.18 -10.45 6.16
CA ARG A 208 13.10 -10.86 5.09
C ARG A 208 13.27 -9.76 4.04
N TYR A 209 12.18 -9.10 3.62
CA TYR A 209 12.27 -7.96 2.70
C TYR A 209 13.09 -6.81 3.28
N ILE A 210 12.85 -6.44 4.53
CA ILE A 210 13.58 -5.36 5.21
C ILE A 210 15.07 -5.70 5.33
N ALA A 211 15.40 -6.92 5.76
CA ALA A 211 16.78 -7.37 5.86
C ALA A 211 17.49 -7.35 4.49
N GLU A 212 16.84 -7.85 3.44
CA GLU A 212 17.40 -7.85 2.09
C GLU A 212 17.63 -6.43 1.57
N ILE A 213 16.66 -5.51 1.72
CA ILE A 213 16.80 -4.12 1.29
C ILE A 213 17.93 -3.44 2.07
N THR A 214 17.95 -3.57 3.40
CA THR A 214 18.92 -2.88 4.24
C THR A 214 20.35 -3.38 4.09
N ARG A 215 20.56 -4.55 3.52
CA ARG A 215 21.86 -5.07 3.16
C ARG A 215 22.57 -4.18 2.12
N TYR A 216 21.81 -3.59 1.20
CA TYR A 216 22.34 -2.79 0.08
C TYR A 216 22.01 -1.32 0.19
N MET A 217 20.92 -0.95 0.82
CA MET A 217 20.38 0.41 0.83
C MET A 217 20.07 0.87 2.25
N THR A 218 20.15 2.17 2.48
CA THR A 218 19.69 2.78 3.74
C THR A 218 18.22 3.12 3.62
N LEU A 219 17.41 2.61 4.55
CA LEU A 219 16.03 3.05 4.73
C LEU A 219 15.98 4.33 5.55
N HIS A 220 15.01 5.19 5.23
CA HIS A 220 14.78 6.46 5.91
C HIS A 220 13.35 6.55 6.43
N PRO A 221 13.10 7.34 7.50
CA PRO A 221 11.75 7.60 7.97
C PRO A 221 10.82 8.07 6.85
N GLY A 222 9.66 7.45 6.74
CA GLY A 222 8.69 7.69 5.68
C GLY A 222 8.84 6.81 4.45
N ASP A 223 9.97 6.12 4.24
CA ASP A 223 10.09 5.12 3.17
C ASP A 223 9.02 4.03 3.33
N VAL A 224 8.55 3.47 2.22
CA VAL A 224 7.52 2.43 2.22
C VAL A 224 7.99 1.16 1.52
N ILE A 225 7.52 0.02 2.03
CA ILE A 225 7.76 -1.30 1.46
C ILE A 225 6.41 -1.98 1.29
N TRP A 226 5.97 -2.11 0.06
CA TRP A 226 4.74 -2.81 -0.31
C TRP A 226 5.03 -4.30 -0.41
N LEU A 227 4.24 -5.13 0.28
CA LEU A 227 4.61 -6.52 0.56
C LEU A 227 3.95 -7.54 -0.38
N GLY A 228 3.28 -7.07 -1.44
CA GLY A 228 2.62 -7.92 -2.41
C GLY A 228 1.20 -8.30 -2.04
N THR A 229 0.52 -8.91 -2.99
CA THR A 229 -0.89 -9.33 -2.89
C THR A 229 -1.03 -10.82 -3.19
N ASP A 230 -2.08 -11.46 -2.65
CA ASP A 230 -2.37 -12.88 -2.92
C ASP A 230 -3.54 -13.04 -3.90
N ASP A 231 -4.74 -12.77 -3.46
CA ASP A 231 -5.99 -13.05 -4.17
C ASP A 231 -6.53 -11.77 -4.83
N ALA A 232 -5.84 -11.28 -5.87
CA ALA A 232 -6.18 -9.99 -6.44
C ALA A 232 -6.14 -10.01 -7.95
N THR A 233 -7.28 -10.19 -8.58
CA THR A 233 -7.28 -10.27 -10.02
C THR A 233 -8.59 -9.98 -10.71
N GLU A 234 -9.70 -10.33 -10.11
CA GLU A 234 -11.03 -10.14 -10.70
C GLU A 234 -12.02 -9.65 -9.65
N PRO A 235 -12.95 -8.79 -10.04
CA PRO A 235 -13.19 -8.22 -11.39
C PRO A 235 -12.16 -7.16 -11.79
N ASN A 236 -12.04 -6.89 -13.11
CA ASN A 236 -11.27 -5.75 -13.60
C ASN A 236 -11.95 -4.44 -13.16
N LEU A 237 -11.14 -3.41 -12.91
CA LEU A 237 -11.61 -2.07 -12.57
C LEU A 237 -12.28 -1.41 -13.77
N GLN A 238 -13.48 -0.87 -13.56
CA GLN A 238 -14.27 -0.17 -14.58
C GLN A 238 -14.60 1.25 -14.12
N HIS A 239 -14.86 2.13 -15.07
CA HIS A 239 -15.37 3.47 -14.76
C HIS A 239 -16.66 3.39 -13.92
N GLY A 240 -16.69 4.12 -12.81
CA GLY A 240 -17.82 4.14 -11.87
C GLY A 240 -17.71 3.13 -10.71
N ASP A 241 -16.74 2.22 -10.75
CA ASP A 241 -16.49 1.32 -9.61
C ASP A 241 -15.94 2.07 -8.40
N VAL A 242 -16.12 1.45 -7.23
CA VAL A 242 -15.44 1.81 -5.98
C VAL A 242 -14.69 0.58 -5.48
N CYS A 243 -13.36 0.67 -5.46
CA CYS A 243 -12.49 -0.38 -4.92
C CYS A 243 -12.09 -0.02 -3.48
N GLU A 244 -12.20 -0.97 -2.58
CA GLU A 244 -11.85 -0.78 -1.16
C GLU A 244 -10.91 -1.91 -0.72
N ILE A 245 -9.78 -1.53 -0.12
CA ILE A 245 -8.86 -2.44 0.56
C ILE A 245 -9.06 -2.24 2.06
N ILE A 246 -9.36 -3.31 2.77
CA ILE A 246 -9.82 -3.25 4.16
C ILE A 246 -8.91 -4.11 5.05
N GLN A 247 -8.48 -3.55 6.15
CA GLN A 247 -7.90 -4.25 7.29
C GLN A 247 -8.45 -3.63 8.57
N LYS A 248 -9.04 -4.43 9.45
CA LYS A 248 -9.85 -3.97 10.61
C LYS A 248 -9.14 -2.97 11.53
N ASP A 249 -7.83 -3.16 11.76
CA ASP A 249 -7.04 -2.34 12.68
C ASP A 249 -6.43 -1.11 11.99
N ILE A 250 -6.32 -1.12 10.65
CA ILE A 250 -5.81 0.01 9.86
C ILE A 250 -6.98 0.90 9.41
N GLY A 251 -7.99 0.31 8.79
CA GLY A 251 -9.15 1.02 8.25
C GLY A 251 -9.45 0.59 6.83
N THR A 252 -10.11 1.46 6.08
CA THR A 252 -10.52 1.23 4.69
C THR A 252 -9.82 2.24 3.78
N LEU A 253 -9.01 1.74 2.85
CA LEU A 253 -8.48 2.51 1.73
C LEU A 253 -9.51 2.43 0.60
N ARG A 254 -10.24 3.50 0.38
CA ARG A 254 -11.33 3.60 -0.60
C ARG A 254 -10.88 4.39 -1.81
N SER A 255 -11.17 3.88 -3.01
CA SER A 255 -10.77 4.50 -4.26
C SER A 255 -11.89 4.41 -5.30
N PRO A 256 -12.56 5.51 -5.65
CA PRO A 256 -13.43 5.54 -6.82
C PRO A 256 -12.59 5.37 -8.09
N VAL A 257 -13.18 4.80 -9.14
CA VAL A 257 -12.51 4.54 -10.42
C VAL A 257 -13.11 5.39 -11.53
N VAL A 258 -12.24 6.07 -12.26
CA VAL A 258 -12.61 6.91 -13.41
C VAL A 258 -11.76 6.47 -14.60
N ARG A 259 -12.35 6.43 -15.79
CA ARG A 259 -11.62 6.26 -17.06
C ARG A 259 -11.65 7.56 -17.84
N GLU A 260 -10.48 7.96 -18.35
CA GLU A 260 -10.38 9.09 -19.29
C GLU A 260 -11.19 8.80 -20.57
N LYS A 261 -11.63 9.88 -21.21
CA LYS A 261 -12.40 9.82 -22.47
C LYS A 261 -11.49 9.73 -23.66
#